data_86245008ffc74d62b00a8bb47ba054a6
#
_entry.id   86245008ffc74d62b00a8bb47ba054a6
#
_cell.length_a   1.000
_cell.length_b   1.000
_cell.length_c   1.000
_cell.angle_alpha   90.00
_cell.angle_beta   90.00
_cell.angle_gamma   90.00
#
_symmetry.space_group_name_H-M   'P 1'
#
loop_
_entity.id
_entity.type
_entity.pdbx_description
1 polymer ?
#
loop_
_entity_poly.entity_id
_entity_poly.type
_entity_poly.pdbx_seq_one_letter_code
_entity_poly.pdbx_strand_id
1 'polypeptide(L)'
;MITGNESKPLVKNLVGENAKKVIEKDDKYIATTTKALPAVVKEARGIVFEDEDGNIFFDFTSGVGVVNTGHSHPAVVEAIKKQAEKFLHFAGTDFYYDVQAELAKKLVEITPGDFEKKVYFGNSGAEAVEAAIKMARWSTKRKFLIAFIGAFHGRTMGALALTASKPVHKQRFFPWMPGVIHVPYPNPYRNPFGIDGYEEPDELVKATIDYINYAFRHYVPSDEVAAIFVEAIQGEGGYIVPPKNFLKELKKVAEEHGILLVDDEIQAGFGRTGKMWAIEHFNVVPHVVTTAKAMASGIPISACIYPASNDFGVKGAHSTTFGGNPVACAASLATLDILQNGLIENAAKQGEYMGKRLKEMEESYEIVGDARGIGLMQATEIVKSKESKEIYPKARDEIINRAFKKGLLLLGCGESAIRYIPPLVINSEQMENAMNLLEEAIRETNNEMKP
;
A
#
# COMPACT_ATOMS: atom_id res chain seq x y z
N MET A 1 29.43 5.97 8.32
CA MET A 1 28.07 6.56 8.37
C MET A 1 27.57 6.76 6.97
N ILE A 2 26.44 6.19 6.65
CA ILE A 2 25.75 6.42 5.38
C ILE A 2 25.18 7.85 5.34
N THR A 3 25.10 8.40 4.14
CA THR A 3 24.60 9.77 3.88
C THR A 3 23.17 9.77 3.33
N GLY A 4 22.75 8.66 2.71
CA GLY A 4 21.53 8.53 1.94
C GLY A 4 21.68 8.96 0.48
N ASN A 5 22.85 9.44 0.09
CA ASN A 5 23.17 9.89 -1.28
C ASN A 5 24.12 8.93 -2.01
N GLU A 6 24.34 7.77 -1.45
CA GLU A 6 25.13 6.73 -2.11
C GLU A 6 24.51 6.39 -3.47
N SER A 7 25.31 6.43 -4.51
CA SER A 7 24.84 6.16 -5.86
C SER A 7 24.77 4.67 -6.20
N LYS A 8 25.49 3.83 -5.45
CA LYS A 8 25.55 2.37 -5.65
C LYS A 8 25.53 1.62 -4.31
N PRO A 9 24.89 0.45 -4.24
CA PRO A 9 25.06 -0.45 -3.11
C PRO A 9 26.45 -1.07 -3.08
N LEU A 10 26.84 -1.60 -1.92
CA LEU A 10 28.13 -2.26 -1.71
C LEU A 10 27.93 -3.47 -0.79
N VAL A 11 27.92 -4.67 -1.35
CA VAL A 11 27.81 -5.93 -0.61
C VAL A 11 29.15 -6.65 -0.62
N LYS A 12 29.74 -6.86 0.57
CA LYS A 12 31.04 -7.55 0.76
C LYS A 12 30.87 -8.93 1.37
N ASN A 13 30.02 -9.05 2.36
CA ASN A 13 29.80 -10.28 3.11
C ASN A 13 28.34 -10.39 3.49
N LEU A 14 27.56 -11.00 2.62
CA LEU A 14 26.12 -11.15 2.83
C LEU A 14 25.86 -12.09 4.03
N VAL A 15 25.08 -11.60 5.00
CA VAL A 15 24.76 -12.32 6.24
C VAL A 15 26.03 -12.76 6.99
N GLY A 16 26.82 -11.77 7.41
CA GLY A 16 28.02 -12.00 8.20
C GLY A 16 27.72 -12.40 9.66
N GLU A 17 28.75 -12.45 10.49
CA GLU A 17 28.63 -12.95 11.87
C GLU A 17 27.75 -12.07 12.77
N ASN A 18 27.69 -10.75 12.52
CA ASN A 18 26.84 -9.86 13.31
C ASN A 18 25.37 -10.04 12.93
N ALA A 19 25.05 -10.11 11.63
CA ALA A 19 23.70 -10.40 11.16
C ALA A 19 23.18 -11.75 11.69
N LYS A 20 23.98 -12.81 11.65
CA LYS A 20 23.61 -14.14 12.19
C LYS A 20 23.19 -14.06 13.65
N LYS A 21 23.95 -13.36 14.51
CA LYS A 21 23.63 -13.19 15.93
C LYS A 21 22.28 -12.50 16.16
N VAL A 22 21.94 -11.52 15.33
CA VAL A 22 20.65 -10.81 15.41
C VAL A 22 19.51 -11.73 14.95
N ILE A 23 19.71 -12.48 13.84
CA ILE A 23 18.73 -13.43 13.31
C ILE A 23 18.45 -14.55 14.35
N GLU A 24 19.48 -15.16 14.94
CA GLU A 24 19.34 -16.18 15.99
C GLU A 24 18.55 -15.66 17.21
N LYS A 25 18.80 -14.40 17.60
CA LYS A 25 18.09 -13.76 18.71
C LYS A 25 16.63 -13.48 18.34
N ASP A 26 16.36 -13.02 17.11
CA ASP A 26 15.02 -12.77 16.59
C ASP A 26 14.21 -14.06 16.53
N ASP A 27 14.77 -15.13 15.93
CA ASP A 27 14.12 -16.45 15.81
C ASP A 27 13.78 -17.06 17.18
N LYS A 28 14.59 -16.77 18.19
CA LYS A 28 14.37 -17.29 19.55
C LYS A 28 13.25 -16.56 20.31
N TYR A 29 13.09 -15.24 20.12
CA TYR A 29 12.25 -14.42 20.99
C TYR A 29 11.08 -13.75 20.31
N ILE A 30 11.07 -13.64 18.98
CA ILE A 30 10.00 -13.00 18.21
C ILE A 30 9.15 -14.08 17.54
N ALA A 31 7.83 -13.93 17.60
CA ALA A 31 6.90 -14.83 16.92
C ALA A 31 7.18 -14.87 15.41
N THR A 32 7.00 -16.04 14.80
CA THR A 32 7.18 -16.25 13.37
C THR A 32 6.33 -15.28 12.57
N THR A 33 7.00 -14.48 11.72
CA THR A 33 6.40 -13.57 10.77
C THR A 33 6.89 -13.86 9.34
N THR A 34 6.80 -12.93 8.42
CA THR A 34 7.14 -13.18 7.01
C THR A 34 8.66 -13.32 6.78
N LYS A 35 9.50 -12.47 7.39
CA LYS A 35 10.99 -12.49 7.29
C LYS A 35 11.51 -12.95 5.91
N ALA A 36 11.13 -12.23 4.84
CA ALA A 36 11.35 -12.67 3.46
C ALA A 36 12.84 -12.77 3.06
N LEU A 37 13.69 -11.89 3.61
CA LEU A 37 15.14 -11.84 3.34
C LEU A 37 15.93 -11.64 4.63
N PRO A 38 17.17 -12.15 4.72
CA PRO A 38 18.00 -12.04 5.92
C PRO A 38 18.74 -10.69 6.01
N ALA A 39 18.05 -9.58 5.72
CA ALA A 39 18.58 -8.23 5.86
C ALA A 39 18.47 -7.76 7.31
N VAL A 40 19.58 -7.39 7.95
CA VAL A 40 19.63 -6.95 9.35
C VAL A 40 20.05 -5.49 9.40
N VAL A 41 19.08 -4.60 9.47
CA VAL A 41 19.28 -3.15 9.35
C VAL A 41 19.94 -2.59 10.63
N LYS A 42 21.05 -1.88 10.46
CA LYS A 42 21.76 -1.13 11.51
C LYS A 42 21.37 0.34 11.52
N GLU A 43 21.49 0.99 10.37
CA GLU A 43 21.03 2.38 10.17
C GLU A 43 20.50 2.58 8.75
N ALA A 44 19.61 3.58 8.55
CA ALA A 44 19.04 3.86 7.26
C ALA A 44 18.83 5.37 7.04
N ARG A 45 19.07 5.87 5.81
CA ARG A 45 18.87 7.26 5.38
C ARG A 45 18.44 7.32 3.92
N GLY A 46 17.44 8.14 3.61
CA GLY A 46 16.92 8.24 2.25
C GLY A 46 16.43 6.88 1.74
N ILE A 47 17.02 6.37 0.67
CA ILE A 47 16.74 5.02 0.13
C ILE A 47 17.78 3.97 0.56
N VAL A 48 18.78 4.37 1.35
CA VAL A 48 19.97 3.56 1.65
C VAL A 48 19.89 3.02 3.08
N PHE A 49 20.27 1.76 3.26
CA PHE A 49 20.54 1.25 4.60
C PHE A 49 21.88 0.51 4.66
N GLU A 50 22.52 0.58 5.82
CA GLU A 50 23.69 -0.21 6.21
C GLU A 50 23.23 -1.36 7.11
N ASP A 51 23.71 -2.58 6.83
CA ASP A 51 23.47 -3.72 7.69
C ASP A 51 24.51 -3.82 8.83
N GLU A 52 24.31 -4.77 9.74
CA GLU A 52 25.19 -5.00 10.90
C GLU A 52 26.62 -5.45 10.51
N ASP A 53 26.84 -5.89 9.29
CA ASP A 53 28.15 -6.33 8.77
C ASP A 53 28.78 -5.30 7.81
N GLY A 54 28.18 -4.09 7.69
CA GLY A 54 28.70 -2.96 6.92
C GLY A 54 28.44 -3.06 5.42
N ASN A 55 27.47 -3.85 4.98
CA ASN A 55 26.98 -3.84 3.61
C ASN A 55 26.02 -2.67 3.42
N ILE A 56 26.03 -2.09 2.23
CA ILE A 56 25.18 -0.97 1.80
C ILE A 56 24.16 -1.49 0.78
N PHE A 57 22.88 -1.24 1.05
CA PHE A 57 21.76 -1.67 0.21
C PHE A 57 20.91 -0.50 -0.22
N PHE A 58 20.23 -0.64 -1.35
CA PHE A 58 19.09 0.19 -1.74
C PHE A 58 17.78 -0.47 -1.31
N ASP A 59 16.95 0.29 -0.60
CA ASP A 59 15.62 -0.14 -0.18
C ASP A 59 14.57 0.22 -1.23
N PHE A 60 14.12 -0.77 -2.01
CA PHE A 60 13.00 -0.65 -2.93
C PHE A 60 11.69 -1.20 -2.33
N THR A 61 11.63 -1.25 -0.98
CA THR A 61 10.43 -1.67 -0.24
C THR A 61 9.79 -0.54 0.57
N SER A 62 10.56 0.52 0.90
CA SER A 62 10.13 1.61 1.80
C SER A 62 9.54 1.10 3.12
N GLY A 63 10.02 -0.04 3.65
CA GLY A 63 9.37 -0.67 4.79
C GLY A 63 7.92 -1.09 4.52
N VAL A 64 7.64 -1.59 3.32
CA VAL A 64 6.31 -1.93 2.76
C VAL A 64 5.44 -0.67 2.52
N GLY A 65 6.04 0.34 1.88
CA GLY A 65 5.35 1.59 1.49
C GLY A 65 5.07 2.54 2.65
N VAL A 66 5.99 2.59 3.62
CA VAL A 66 5.83 3.39 4.85
C VAL A 66 6.67 4.66 4.83
N VAL A 67 7.94 4.57 4.44
CA VAL A 67 8.88 5.69 4.51
C VAL A 67 8.94 6.48 3.20
N ASN A 68 7.85 7.10 2.81
CA ASN A 68 7.78 7.89 1.57
C ASN A 68 8.78 9.04 1.54
N THR A 69 9.05 9.69 2.67
CA THR A 69 10.06 10.76 2.78
C THR A 69 11.49 10.26 2.85
N GLY A 70 11.70 8.94 2.71
CA GLY A 70 12.98 8.29 2.97
C GLY A 70 13.22 8.01 4.45
N HIS A 71 14.13 7.08 4.70
CA HIS A 71 14.53 6.73 6.06
C HIS A 71 15.14 7.93 6.78
N SER A 72 14.76 8.13 8.03
CA SER A 72 15.33 9.14 8.95
C SER A 72 15.39 10.56 8.36
N HIS A 73 14.32 10.99 7.65
CA HIS A 73 14.27 12.34 7.06
C HIS A 73 14.47 13.41 8.14
N PRO A 74 15.43 14.36 7.97
CA PRO A 74 15.79 15.31 9.03
C PRO A 74 14.61 16.12 9.58
N ALA A 75 13.73 16.62 8.72
CA ALA A 75 12.57 17.42 9.14
C ALA A 75 11.55 16.59 9.92
N VAL A 76 11.33 15.32 9.57
CA VAL A 76 10.45 14.42 10.33
C VAL A 76 11.05 14.10 11.70
N VAL A 77 12.34 13.77 11.74
CA VAL A 77 13.07 13.51 13.00
C VAL A 77 13.04 14.73 13.92
N GLU A 78 13.23 15.92 13.39
CA GLU A 78 13.18 17.16 14.15
C GLU A 78 11.78 17.47 14.71
N ALA A 79 10.73 17.24 13.90
CA ALA A 79 9.35 17.40 14.35
C ALA A 79 9.01 16.44 15.51
N ILE A 80 9.48 15.19 15.42
CA ILE A 80 9.35 14.18 16.48
C ILE A 80 10.03 14.66 17.77
N LYS A 81 11.29 15.10 17.70
CA LYS A 81 12.05 15.59 18.85
C LYS A 81 11.36 16.75 19.53
N LYS A 82 10.99 17.79 18.77
CA LYS A 82 10.30 18.99 19.28
C LYS A 82 8.98 18.66 19.97
N GLN A 83 8.21 17.71 19.42
CA GLN A 83 6.97 17.30 20.06
C GLN A 83 7.22 16.43 21.30
N ALA A 84 8.21 15.54 21.25
CA ALA A 84 8.58 14.69 22.39
C ALA A 84 9.04 15.49 23.62
N GLU A 85 9.71 16.62 23.40
CA GLU A 85 10.11 17.57 24.47
C GLU A 85 8.91 18.27 25.14
N LYS A 86 7.77 18.40 24.42
CA LYS A 86 6.54 19.01 24.98
C LYS A 86 5.75 17.99 25.80
N PHE A 87 5.33 16.91 25.16
CA PHE A 87 4.65 15.74 25.75
C PHE A 87 4.57 14.60 24.75
N LEU A 88 4.67 13.36 25.24
CA LEU A 88 4.67 12.15 24.43
C LEU A 88 3.26 11.65 24.13
N HIS A 89 2.34 11.80 25.09
CA HIS A 89 0.97 11.28 24.99
C HIS A 89 0.01 12.09 25.84
N PHE A 90 -1.16 12.29 25.29
CA PHE A 90 -2.38 12.65 26.00
C PHE A 90 -3.54 11.93 25.30
N ALA A 91 -4.57 11.51 26.05
CA ALA A 91 -5.69 10.82 25.46
C ALA A 91 -6.55 11.81 24.65
N GLY A 92 -6.31 11.87 23.31
CA GLY A 92 -7.05 12.76 22.40
C GLY A 92 -8.52 12.45 22.25
N THR A 93 -8.96 11.30 22.76
CA THR A 93 -10.37 10.91 22.89
C THR A 93 -11.08 11.61 24.05
N ASP A 94 -10.34 12.06 25.06
CA ASP A 94 -10.88 12.66 26.30
C ASP A 94 -10.47 14.13 26.46
N PHE A 95 -9.34 14.53 25.85
CA PHE A 95 -8.75 15.86 26.01
C PHE A 95 -8.37 16.45 24.65
N TYR A 96 -8.17 17.75 24.59
CA TYR A 96 -7.82 18.49 23.38
C TYR A 96 -6.34 18.86 23.35
N TYR A 97 -5.73 18.78 22.17
CA TYR A 97 -4.42 19.35 21.89
C TYR A 97 -4.30 19.74 20.41
N ASP A 98 -3.60 20.84 20.18
CA ASP A 98 -3.58 21.55 18.91
C ASP A 98 -3.07 20.71 17.74
N VAL A 99 -1.95 20.01 17.92
CA VAL A 99 -1.28 19.26 16.82
C VAL A 99 -2.17 18.19 16.20
N GLN A 100 -3.12 17.60 16.95
CA GLN A 100 -4.09 16.65 16.42
C GLN A 100 -5.16 17.37 15.57
N ALA A 101 -5.65 18.50 16.07
CA ALA A 101 -6.65 19.29 15.35
C ALA A 101 -6.08 19.87 14.03
N GLU A 102 -4.84 20.36 14.05
CA GLU A 102 -4.16 20.84 12.85
C GLU A 102 -3.95 19.71 11.83
N LEU A 103 -3.57 18.52 12.26
CA LEU A 103 -3.47 17.38 11.34
C LEU A 103 -4.83 17.01 10.75
N ALA A 104 -5.89 16.95 11.57
CA ALA A 104 -7.24 16.67 11.09
C ALA A 104 -7.69 17.68 10.02
N LYS A 105 -7.45 18.97 10.28
CA LYS A 105 -7.72 20.04 9.32
C LYS A 105 -6.98 19.84 8.00
N LYS A 106 -5.67 19.59 8.05
CA LYS A 106 -4.87 19.30 6.86
C LYS A 106 -5.37 18.11 6.06
N LEU A 107 -5.72 17.02 6.73
CA LEU A 107 -6.28 15.82 6.08
C LEU A 107 -7.61 16.11 5.39
N VAL A 108 -8.49 16.88 6.01
CA VAL A 108 -9.76 17.34 5.41
C VAL A 108 -9.52 18.17 4.16
N GLU A 109 -8.58 19.12 4.22
CA GLU A 109 -8.24 20.03 3.11
C GLU A 109 -7.70 19.29 1.87
N ILE A 110 -6.88 18.25 2.07
CA ILE A 110 -6.25 17.49 0.96
C ILE A 110 -7.09 16.31 0.44
N THR A 111 -8.15 15.93 1.17
CA THR A 111 -9.00 14.81 0.75
C THR A 111 -10.07 15.25 -0.24
N PRO A 112 -10.22 14.58 -1.40
CA PRO A 112 -11.19 14.98 -2.42
C PRO A 112 -12.64 15.11 -1.91
N GLY A 113 -13.40 16.04 -2.54
CA GLY A 113 -14.81 16.30 -2.29
C GLY A 113 -15.07 17.58 -1.50
N ASP A 114 -16.14 18.31 -1.87
CA ASP A 114 -16.50 19.63 -1.32
C ASP A 114 -17.44 19.55 -0.11
N PHE A 115 -17.75 18.34 0.38
CA PHE A 115 -18.59 18.13 1.56
C PHE A 115 -17.79 18.28 2.86
N GLU A 116 -18.47 18.62 3.94
CA GLU A 116 -17.88 18.66 5.29
C GLU A 116 -17.40 17.27 5.70
N LYS A 117 -16.17 17.17 6.22
CA LYS A 117 -15.52 15.92 6.60
C LYS A 117 -15.11 15.92 8.07
N LYS A 118 -15.06 14.75 8.64
CA LYS A 118 -14.44 14.46 9.94
C LYS A 118 -13.35 13.40 9.81
N VAL A 119 -12.41 13.41 10.73
CA VAL A 119 -11.29 12.49 10.79
C VAL A 119 -11.35 11.71 12.09
N TYR A 120 -11.37 10.39 11.98
CA TYR A 120 -11.07 9.49 13.09
C TYR A 120 -9.63 9.04 12.98
N PHE A 121 -8.86 9.17 14.07
CA PHE A 121 -7.48 8.70 14.14
C PHE A 121 -7.38 7.33 14.79
N GLY A 122 -6.55 6.45 14.21
CA GLY A 122 -6.11 5.18 14.75
C GLY A 122 -4.58 5.06 14.73
N ASN A 123 -4.07 3.83 14.92
CA ASN A 123 -2.63 3.56 15.02
C ASN A 123 -2.11 2.70 13.86
N SER A 124 -3.00 2.02 13.17
CA SER A 124 -2.68 1.11 12.06
C SER A 124 -3.74 1.19 10.96
N GLY A 125 -3.37 0.79 9.74
CA GLY A 125 -4.32 0.71 8.63
C GLY A 125 -5.53 -0.17 8.96
N ALA A 126 -5.33 -1.28 9.66
CA ALA A 126 -6.43 -2.13 10.10
C ALA A 126 -7.43 -1.37 11.00
N GLU A 127 -6.95 -0.50 11.91
CA GLU A 127 -7.84 0.32 12.74
C GLU A 127 -8.61 1.36 11.93
N ALA A 128 -8.00 1.97 10.91
CA ALA A 128 -8.71 2.87 10.01
C ALA A 128 -9.82 2.14 9.23
N VAL A 129 -9.55 0.92 8.76
CA VAL A 129 -10.55 0.06 8.10
C VAL A 129 -11.65 -0.36 9.07
N GLU A 130 -11.32 -0.75 10.30
CA GLU A 130 -12.32 -1.06 11.34
C GLU A 130 -13.23 0.14 11.65
N ALA A 131 -12.65 1.35 11.69
CA ALA A 131 -13.41 2.59 11.86
C ALA A 131 -14.37 2.81 10.68
N ALA A 132 -13.92 2.62 9.44
CA ALA A 132 -14.76 2.72 8.25
C ALA A 132 -15.90 1.69 8.24
N ILE A 133 -15.63 0.42 8.62
CA ILE A 133 -16.66 -0.62 8.78
C ILE A 133 -17.72 -0.19 9.79
N LYS A 134 -17.29 0.24 10.98
CA LYS A 134 -18.20 0.64 12.05
C LYS A 134 -19.00 1.88 11.68
N MET A 135 -18.35 2.89 11.12
CA MET A 135 -18.99 4.12 10.67
C MET A 135 -20.04 3.83 9.59
N ALA A 136 -19.68 3.05 8.56
CA ALA A 136 -20.61 2.70 7.49
C ALA A 136 -21.85 1.98 8.00
N ARG A 137 -21.70 0.96 8.85
CA ARG A 137 -22.81 0.24 9.46
C ARG A 137 -23.63 1.12 10.42
N TRP A 138 -22.97 1.98 11.17
CA TRP A 138 -23.63 2.89 12.10
C TRP A 138 -24.52 3.91 11.40
N SER A 139 -24.01 4.57 10.38
CA SER A 139 -24.71 5.66 9.69
C SER A 139 -25.79 5.15 8.75
N THR A 140 -25.53 4.07 8.01
CA THR A 140 -26.49 3.52 7.04
C THR A 140 -27.53 2.58 7.66
N LYS A 141 -27.26 2.02 8.86
CA LYS A 141 -28.02 0.94 9.49
C LYS A 141 -28.05 -0.38 8.70
N ARG A 142 -27.19 -0.51 7.68
CA ARG A 142 -27.07 -1.69 6.83
C ARG A 142 -25.97 -2.63 7.34
N LYS A 143 -25.99 -3.91 6.93
CA LYS A 143 -25.18 -4.96 7.56
C LYS A 143 -24.06 -5.48 6.67
N PHE A 144 -24.30 -5.55 5.36
CA PHE A 144 -23.35 -6.14 4.43
C PHE A 144 -22.29 -5.14 3.95
N LEU A 145 -21.17 -5.69 3.56
CA LEU A 145 -20.04 -4.98 2.96
C LEU A 145 -19.59 -5.74 1.71
N ILE A 146 -19.17 -5.02 0.69
CA ILE A 146 -18.53 -5.60 -0.49
C ILE A 146 -17.05 -5.28 -0.44
N ALA A 147 -16.21 -6.26 -0.78
CA ALA A 147 -14.77 -6.12 -0.99
C ALA A 147 -14.36 -6.91 -2.23
N PHE A 148 -13.13 -6.75 -2.67
CA PHE A 148 -12.65 -7.37 -3.91
C PHE A 148 -11.70 -8.54 -3.64
N ILE A 149 -11.75 -9.55 -4.51
CA ILE A 149 -10.75 -10.62 -4.55
C ILE A 149 -9.39 -9.98 -4.88
N GLY A 150 -8.34 -10.41 -4.20
CA GLY A 150 -7.01 -9.80 -4.28
C GLY A 150 -6.77 -8.67 -3.26
N ALA A 151 -7.80 -8.11 -2.63
CA ALA A 151 -7.67 -6.99 -1.71
C ALA A 151 -6.96 -7.35 -0.39
N PHE A 152 -6.25 -6.37 0.17
CA PHE A 152 -5.65 -6.45 1.50
C PHE A 152 -6.02 -5.21 2.33
N HIS A 153 -6.88 -5.40 3.32
CA HIS A 153 -7.40 -4.31 4.18
C HIS A 153 -6.92 -4.40 5.64
N GLY A 154 -6.18 -5.44 6.01
CA GLY A 154 -5.62 -5.61 7.36
C GLY A 154 -5.77 -7.03 7.92
N ARG A 155 -5.35 -7.19 9.19
CA ARG A 155 -5.25 -8.47 9.89
C ARG A 155 -6.11 -8.57 11.16
N THR A 156 -6.80 -7.50 11.59
CA THR A 156 -7.84 -7.58 12.63
C THR A 156 -9.07 -8.31 12.09
N MET A 157 -9.90 -8.89 12.92
CA MET A 157 -10.98 -9.80 12.47
C MET A 157 -11.96 -9.14 11.50
N GLY A 158 -12.26 -7.86 11.65
CA GLY A 158 -13.10 -7.11 10.70
C GLY A 158 -12.36 -6.79 9.40
N ALA A 159 -11.17 -6.20 9.48
CA ALA A 159 -10.34 -5.92 8.31
C ALA A 159 -9.91 -7.21 7.57
N LEU A 160 -9.66 -8.30 8.33
CA LEU A 160 -9.37 -9.62 7.78
C LEU A 160 -10.55 -10.19 6.99
N ALA A 161 -11.78 -9.92 7.44
CA ALA A 161 -12.96 -10.35 6.70
C ALA A 161 -13.02 -9.76 5.30
N LEU A 162 -12.60 -8.49 5.12
CA LEU A 162 -12.49 -7.81 3.81
C LEU A 162 -11.29 -8.28 2.98
N THR A 163 -10.19 -8.69 3.63
CA THR A 163 -8.97 -9.16 2.95
C THR A 163 -9.22 -10.46 2.18
N ALA A 164 -8.79 -10.53 0.92
CA ALA A 164 -8.89 -11.71 0.06
C ALA A 164 -7.66 -11.85 -0.87
N SER A 165 -6.48 -11.38 -0.43
CA SER A 165 -5.26 -11.39 -1.24
C SER A 165 -4.57 -12.76 -1.30
N LYS A 166 -4.56 -13.52 -0.19
CA LYS A 166 -3.93 -14.86 -0.12
C LYS A 166 -4.63 -15.74 0.91
N PRO A 167 -4.80 -17.05 0.66
CA PRO A 167 -5.41 -17.98 1.62
C PRO A 167 -4.70 -18.02 2.98
N VAL A 168 -3.37 -17.94 3.00
CA VAL A 168 -2.56 -17.96 4.25
C VAL A 168 -2.90 -16.83 5.20
N HIS A 169 -3.44 -15.71 4.74
CA HIS A 169 -3.85 -14.59 5.58
C HIS A 169 -5.09 -14.90 6.41
N LYS A 170 -5.93 -15.82 5.95
CA LYS A 170 -7.22 -16.21 6.56
C LYS A 170 -7.24 -17.61 7.15
N GLN A 171 -6.29 -18.45 6.76
CA GLN A 171 -6.24 -19.87 7.13
C GLN A 171 -6.28 -20.06 8.63
N ARG A 172 -7.25 -20.87 9.13
CA ARG A 172 -7.45 -21.23 10.54
C ARG A 172 -7.88 -20.08 11.47
N PHE A 173 -8.25 -18.91 10.94
CA PHE A 173 -8.76 -17.77 11.72
C PHE A 173 -10.29 -17.63 11.67
N PHE A 174 -11.00 -18.56 11.02
CA PHE A 174 -12.47 -18.56 11.03
C PHE A 174 -13.02 -18.88 12.43
N PRO A 175 -14.11 -18.25 12.91
CA PRO A 175 -14.93 -17.28 12.20
C PRO A 175 -14.37 -15.83 12.29
N TRP A 176 -14.25 -15.17 11.15
CA TRP A 176 -14.03 -13.73 11.09
C TRP A 176 -15.36 -12.97 11.04
N MET A 177 -15.36 -11.64 10.99
CA MET A 177 -16.57 -10.83 10.96
C MET A 177 -17.51 -11.23 9.80
N PRO A 178 -18.79 -11.52 10.06
CA PRO A 178 -19.75 -11.90 9.02
C PRO A 178 -20.24 -10.70 8.20
N GLY A 179 -20.91 -10.99 7.06
CA GLY A 179 -21.56 -10.01 6.21
C GLY A 179 -20.67 -9.35 5.16
N VAL A 180 -19.54 -9.98 4.81
CA VAL A 180 -18.68 -9.53 3.71
C VAL A 180 -18.88 -10.41 2.48
N ILE A 181 -19.10 -9.75 1.35
CA ILE A 181 -19.23 -10.36 0.01
C ILE A 181 -18.00 -9.98 -0.80
N HIS A 182 -17.31 -10.97 -1.35
CA HIS A 182 -16.18 -10.72 -2.24
C HIS A 182 -16.60 -10.84 -3.71
N VAL A 183 -16.21 -9.85 -4.50
CA VAL A 183 -16.45 -9.79 -5.94
C VAL A 183 -15.11 -9.71 -6.68
N PRO A 184 -15.03 -10.13 -7.97
CA PRO A 184 -13.80 -9.99 -8.74
C PRO A 184 -13.36 -8.54 -8.88
N TYR A 185 -12.03 -8.30 -8.79
CA TYR A 185 -11.41 -7.03 -9.17
C TYR A 185 -11.05 -7.06 -10.67
N PRO A 186 -11.24 -5.98 -11.42
CA PRO A 186 -10.96 -5.97 -12.86
C PRO A 186 -9.46 -5.88 -13.14
N ASN A 187 -8.75 -6.98 -12.93
CA ASN A 187 -7.33 -7.11 -13.24
C ASN A 187 -7.16 -7.25 -14.77
N PRO A 188 -6.52 -6.30 -15.46
CA PRO A 188 -6.39 -6.36 -16.91
C PRO A 188 -5.60 -7.58 -17.42
N TYR A 189 -4.56 -7.97 -16.68
CA TYR A 189 -3.69 -9.08 -17.07
C TYR A 189 -4.28 -10.46 -16.75
N ARG A 190 -4.99 -10.58 -15.61
CA ARG A 190 -5.50 -11.87 -15.12
C ARG A 190 -6.82 -11.70 -14.36
N ASN A 191 -7.91 -12.11 -14.96
CA ASN A 191 -9.25 -12.00 -14.38
C ASN A 191 -10.06 -13.27 -14.62
N PRO A 192 -11.13 -13.52 -13.83
CA PRO A 192 -11.95 -14.74 -13.97
C PRO A 192 -12.91 -14.71 -15.14
N PHE A 193 -13.01 -13.62 -15.88
CA PHE A 193 -13.93 -13.46 -17.02
C PHE A 193 -13.31 -13.94 -18.35
N GLY A 194 -12.01 -14.18 -18.39
CA GLY A 194 -11.30 -14.54 -19.60
C GLY A 194 -11.15 -13.42 -20.61
N ILE A 195 -11.28 -12.17 -20.17
CA ILE A 195 -11.17 -10.95 -20.98
C ILE A 195 -9.74 -10.44 -20.92
N ASP A 196 -9.12 -10.11 -22.06
CA ASP A 196 -7.88 -9.34 -22.06
C ASP A 196 -8.21 -7.87 -21.75
N GLY A 197 -7.94 -7.46 -20.51
CA GLY A 197 -8.35 -6.14 -20.05
C GLY A 197 -7.49 -4.99 -20.59
N TYR A 198 -6.39 -5.28 -21.30
CA TYR A 198 -5.61 -4.27 -22.01
C TYR A 198 -6.21 -3.98 -23.38
N GLU A 199 -6.70 -5.02 -24.07
CA GLU A 199 -7.35 -4.89 -25.38
C GLU A 199 -8.82 -4.47 -25.25
N GLU A 200 -9.53 -5.00 -24.24
CA GLU A 200 -10.97 -4.81 -24.05
C GLU A 200 -11.29 -4.25 -22.63
N PRO A 201 -10.74 -3.08 -22.26
CA PRO A 201 -10.85 -2.54 -20.90
C PRO A 201 -12.29 -2.24 -20.48
N ASP A 202 -13.12 -1.73 -21.39
CA ASP A 202 -14.52 -1.39 -21.10
C ASP A 202 -15.39 -2.65 -20.93
N GLU A 203 -15.10 -3.74 -21.66
CA GLU A 203 -15.79 -5.01 -21.48
C GLU A 203 -15.45 -5.65 -20.12
N LEU A 204 -14.19 -5.55 -19.70
CA LEU A 204 -13.76 -6.00 -18.37
C LEU A 204 -14.45 -5.21 -17.25
N VAL A 205 -14.56 -3.89 -17.40
CA VAL A 205 -15.30 -3.04 -16.44
C VAL A 205 -16.76 -3.46 -16.40
N LYS A 206 -17.40 -3.61 -17.58
CA LYS A 206 -18.79 -4.02 -17.67
C LYS A 206 -19.03 -5.38 -17.01
N ALA A 207 -18.19 -6.38 -17.29
CA ALA A 207 -18.30 -7.71 -16.68
C ALA A 207 -18.20 -7.67 -15.14
N THR A 208 -17.31 -6.81 -14.60
CA THR A 208 -17.17 -6.64 -13.17
C THR A 208 -18.41 -5.98 -12.55
N ILE A 209 -18.92 -4.92 -13.17
CA ILE A 209 -20.13 -4.22 -12.69
C ILE A 209 -21.36 -5.13 -12.82
N ASP A 210 -21.49 -5.87 -13.92
CA ASP A 210 -22.57 -6.84 -14.10
C ASP A 210 -22.54 -7.95 -13.03
N TYR A 211 -21.33 -8.36 -12.58
CA TYR A 211 -21.20 -9.32 -11.48
C TYR A 211 -21.68 -8.74 -10.15
N ILE A 212 -21.39 -7.46 -9.85
CA ILE A 212 -21.91 -6.77 -8.66
C ILE A 212 -23.44 -6.70 -8.73
N ASN A 213 -23.99 -6.30 -9.86
CA ASN A 213 -25.44 -6.25 -10.07
C ASN A 213 -26.10 -7.65 -10.01
N TYR A 214 -25.40 -8.68 -10.46
CA TYR A 214 -25.83 -10.07 -10.28
C TYR A 214 -25.90 -10.44 -8.81
N ALA A 215 -24.88 -10.05 -8.02
CA ALA A 215 -24.88 -10.27 -6.58
C ALA A 215 -26.10 -9.60 -5.89
N PHE A 216 -26.43 -8.37 -6.26
CA PHE A 216 -27.61 -7.66 -5.74
C PHE A 216 -28.92 -8.35 -6.06
N ARG A 217 -29.04 -8.99 -7.21
CA ARG A 217 -30.26 -9.70 -7.60
C ARG A 217 -30.43 -11.08 -6.96
N HIS A 218 -29.34 -11.72 -6.52
CA HIS A 218 -29.39 -13.15 -6.17
C HIS A 218 -29.05 -13.48 -4.74
N TYR A 219 -28.16 -12.77 -4.06
CA TYR A 219 -27.72 -13.18 -2.72
C TYR A 219 -27.39 -12.08 -1.71
N VAL A 220 -27.36 -10.82 -2.11
CA VAL A 220 -27.21 -9.70 -1.18
C VAL A 220 -28.04 -8.50 -1.64
N PRO A 221 -29.17 -8.18 -1.00
CA PRO A 221 -29.97 -7.01 -1.36
C PRO A 221 -29.17 -5.72 -1.27
N SER A 222 -29.19 -4.88 -2.31
CA SER A 222 -28.39 -3.65 -2.36
C SER A 222 -28.71 -2.66 -1.24
N ASP A 223 -29.95 -2.65 -0.76
CA ASP A 223 -30.43 -1.83 0.36
C ASP A 223 -29.94 -2.30 1.75
N GLU A 224 -29.36 -3.50 1.84
CA GLU A 224 -28.68 -4.02 3.02
C GLU A 224 -27.13 -3.84 2.97
N VAL A 225 -26.59 -3.31 1.88
CA VAL A 225 -25.14 -3.07 1.73
C VAL A 225 -24.77 -1.69 2.24
N ALA A 226 -23.92 -1.62 3.27
CA ALA A 226 -23.45 -0.39 3.89
C ALA A 226 -22.35 0.30 3.09
N ALA A 227 -21.38 -0.47 2.60
CA ALA A 227 -20.23 0.07 1.90
C ALA A 227 -19.58 -0.93 0.93
N ILE A 228 -18.90 -0.39 -0.08
CA ILE A 228 -17.96 -1.09 -0.96
C ILE A 228 -16.56 -0.59 -0.60
N PHE A 229 -15.65 -1.51 -0.23
CA PHE A 229 -14.26 -1.23 0.03
C PHE A 229 -13.43 -1.56 -1.20
N VAL A 230 -12.63 -0.62 -1.65
CA VAL A 230 -11.76 -0.76 -2.82
C VAL A 230 -10.40 -0.13 -2.58
N GLU A 231 -9.34 -0.74 -3.07
CA GLU A 231 -8.05 -0.10 -3.28
C GLU A 231 -8.06 0.47 -4.70
N ALA A 232 -7.80 1.77 -4.87
CA ALA A 232 -7.74 2.39 -6.21
C ALA A 232 -6.69 1.70 -7.10
N ILE A 233 -5.61 1.20 -6.48
CA ILE A 233 -4.62 0.28 -7.04
C ILE A 233 -4.41 -0.81 -6.00
N GLN A 234 -4.71 -2.06 -6.33
CA GLN A 234 -4.50 -3.15 -5.37
C GLN A 234 -3.01 -3.32 -5.02
N GLY A 235 -2.67 -3.23 -3.73
CA GLY A 235 -1.30 -3.35 -3.24
C GLY A 235 -0.82 -4.80 -3.15
N GLU A 236 -1.20 -5.49 -2.08
CA GLU A 236 -0.76 -6.88 -1.83
C GLU A 236 -1.26 -7.87 -2.90
N GLY A 237 -2.35 -7.56 -3.58
CA GLY A 237 -2.88 -8.34 -4.71
C GLY A 237 -1.99 -8.36 -5.95
N GLY A 238 -0.99 -7.47 -6.05
CA GLY A 238 -0.04 -7.50 -7.16
C GLY A 238 0.21 -6.16 -7.86
N TYR A 239 -0.04 -5.04 -7.22
CA TYR A 239 0.05 -3.68 -7.79
C TYR A 239 -0.79 -3.54 -9.05
N ILE A 240 -2.04 -4.00 -8.93
CA ILE A 240 -2.97 -4.07 -10.05
C ILE A 240 -3.64 -2.72 -10.24
N VAL A 241 -3.41 -2.13 -11.41
CA VAL A 241 -4.08 -0.91 -11.87
C VAL A 241 -5.33 -1.32 -12.65
N PRO A 242 -6.53 -0.93 -12.23
CA PRO A 242 -7.75 -1.31 -12.94
C PRO A 242 -7.92 -0.48 -14.21
N PRO A 243 -8.78 -0.89 -15.15
CA PRO A 243 -9.15 -0.06 -16.29
C PRO A 243 -9.66 1.33 -15.85
N LYS A 244 -9.33 2.35 -16.62
CA LYS A 244 -9.51 3.77 -16.25
C LYS A 244 -10.93 4.14 -15.81
N ASN A 245 -11.95 3.52 -16.41
CA ASN A 245 -13.36 3.82 -16.14
C ASN A 245 -13.94 3.04 -14.95
N PHE A 246 -13.23 2.04 -14.42
CA PHE A 246 -13.77 1.14 -13.39
C PHE A 246 -14.26 1.87 -12.14
N LEU A 247 -13.42 2.70 -11.52
CA LEU A 247 -13.79 3.37 -10.27
C LEU A 247 -14.93 4.37 -10.46
N LYS A 248 -15.06 4.97 -11.65
CA LYS A 248 -16.18 5.83 -12.01
C LYS A 248 -17.50 5.06 -12.06
N GLU A 249 -17.51 3.91 -12.74
CA GLU A 249 -18.71 3.06 -12.81
C GLU A 249 -19.04 2.44 -11.45
N LEU A 250 -18.02 2.05 -10.65
CA LEU A 250 -18.22 1.58 -9.28
C LEU A 250 -18.85 2.65 -8.39
N LYS A 251 -18.37 3.91 -8.49
CA LYS A 251 -18.93 5.05 -7.76
C LYS A 251 -20.39 5.29 -8.13
N LYS A 252 -20.73 5.19 -9.41
CA LYS A 252 -22.10 5.32 -9.91
C LYS A 252 -23.02 4.26 -9.31
N VAL A 253 -22.59 2.97 -9.34
CA VAL A 253 -23.36 1.89 -8.68
C VAL A 253 -23.53 2.16 -7.20
N ALA A 254 -22.51 2.62 -6.50
CA ALA A 254 -22.60 2.95 -5.09
C ALA A 254 -23.63 4.07 -4.82
N GLU A 255 -23.63 5.12 -5.63
CA GLU A 255 -24.59 6.24 -5.50
C GLU A 255 -26.02 5.83 -5.83
N GLU A 256 -26.24 5.06 -6.89
CA GLU A 256 -27.57 4.56 -7.29
C GLU A 256 -28.27 3.75 -6.17
N HIS A 257 -27.48 3.06 -5.34
CA HIS A 257 -28.01 2.24 -4.25
C HIS A 257 -27.82 2.85 -2.85
N GLY A 258 -27.29 4.08 -2.75
CA GLY A 258 -27.00 4.73 -1.46
C GLY A 258 -25.97 3.96 -0.63
N ILE A 259 -24.98 3.34 -1.28
CA ILE A 259 -23.88 2.60 -0.67
C ILE A 259 -22.67 3.52 -0.54
N LEU A 260 -21.93 3.45 0.57
CA LEU A 260 -20.71 4.24 0.73
C LEU A 260 -19.55 3.60 -0.04
N LEU A 261 -18.85 4.38 -0.87
CA LEU A 261 -17.59 3.96 -1.47
C LEU A 261 -16.43 4.32 -0.53
N VAL A 262 -15.75 3.32 -0.03
CA VAL A 262 -14.57 3.45 0.83
C VAL A 262 -13.32 3.16 -0.02
N ASP A 263 -12.49 4.18 -0.18
CA ASP A 263 -11.21 4.10 -0.87
C ASP A 263 -10.10 3.82 0.16
N ASP A 264 -9.42 2.70 -0.01
CA ASP A 264 -8.30 2.30 0.84
C ASP A 264 -6.98 2.80 0.25
N GLU A 265 -6.54 3.95 0.73
CA GLU A 265 -5.31 4.62 0.33
C GLU A 265 -4.13 4.31 1.28
N ILE A 266 -4.24 3.27 2.09
CA ILE A 266 -3.22 2.92 3.09
C ILE A 266 -1.85 2.66 2.45
N GLN A 267 -1.81 2.07 1.26
CA GLN A 267 -0.55 1.83 0.55
C GLN A 267 -0.31 2.76 -0.64
N ALA A 268 -1.36 3.14 -1.34
CA ALA A 268 -1.29 3.90 -2.60
C ALA A 268 -1.24 5.41 -2.39
N GLY A 269 -1.72 5.91 -1.25
CA GLY A 269 -1.79 7.32 -0.92
C GLY A 269 -0.46 7.98 -0.55
N PHE A 270 -0.55 9.22 -0.11
CA PHE A 270 0.57 10.04 0.36
C PHE A 270 1.70 10.18 -0.67
N GLY A 271 1.33 10.56 -1.89
CA GLY A 271 2.28 10.91 -2.95
C GLY A 271 2.86 9.72 -3.73
N ARG A 272 2.58 8.49 -3.29
CA ARG A 272 3.19 7.27 -3.83
C ARG A 272 3.06 7.12 -5.34
N THR A 273 1.91 7.49 -5.89
CA THR A 273 1.59 7.35 -7.32
C THR A 273 1.85 8.63 -8.14
N GLY A 274 2.45 9.67 -7.56
CA GLY A 274 2.64 10.97 -8.21
C GLY A 274 1.44 11.91 -8.07
N LYS A 275 0.45 11.54 -7.26
CA LYS A 275 -0.63 12.38 -6.74
C LYS A 275 -0.76 12.16 -5.25
N MET A 276 -1.43 13.06 -4.52
CA MET A 276 -1.62 12.89 -3.06
C MET A 276 -2.36 11.59 -2.78
N TRP A 277 -3.45 11.32 -3.52
CA TRP A 277 -4.27 10.11 -3.45
C TRP A 277 -4.30 9.40 -4.79
N ALA A 278 -4.21 8.07 -4.78
CA ALA A 278 -4.23 7.29 -6.01
C ALA A 278 -5.55 7.40 -6.78
N ILE A 279 -6.67 7.54 -6.07
CA ILE A 279 -7.99 7.69 -6.68
C ILE A 279 -8.11 8.94 -7.58
N GLU A 280 -7.28 9.96 -7.35
CA GLU A 280 -7.25 11.18 -8.18
C GLU A 280 -6.85 10.89 -9.64
N HIS A 281 -6.14 9.79 -9.92
CA HIS A 281 -5.83 9.37 -11.29
C HIS A 281 -7.08 8.97 -12.08
N PHE A 282 -8.14 8.59 -11.37
CA PHE A 282 -9.40 8.14 -11.96
C PHE A 282 -10.50 9.22 -11.96
N ASN A 283 -10.19 10.42 -11.42
CA ASN A 283 -11.14 11.53 -11.29
C ASN A 283 -12.43 11.15 -10.54
N VAL A 284 -12.30 10.38 -9.46
CA VAL A 284 -13.41 9.93 -8.61
C VAL A 284 -13.26 10.54 -7.22
N VAL A 285 -14.36 10.99 -6.65
CA VAL A 285 -14.45 11.43 -5.26
C VAL A 285 -15.10 10.32 -4.45
N PRO A 286 -14.33 9.62 -3.57
CA PRO A 286 -14.91 8.59 -2.70
C PRO A 286 -15.74 9.21 -1.58
N HIS A 287 -16.59 8.44 -0.92
CA HIS A 287 -17.28 8.91 0.28
C HIS A 287 -16.36 8.89 1.50
N VAL A 288 -15.49 7.89 1.58
CA VAL A 288 -14.60 7.65 2.72
C VAL A 288 -13.20 7.33 2.21
N VAL A 289 -12.17 7.84 2.87
CA VAL A 289 -10.77 7.50 2.63
C VAL A 289 -10.16 6.91 3.89
N THR A 290 -9.52 5.75 3.79
CA THR A 290 -8.68 5.19 4.86
C THR A 290 -7.21 5.34 4.51
N THR A 291 -6.39 5.78 5.46
CA THR A 291 -4.95 6.00 5.26
C THR A 291 -4.13 5.64 6.50
N ALA A 292 -2.85 5.27 6.30
CA ALA A 292 -1.90 4.95 7.37
C ALA A 292 -0.45 4.98 6.81
N LYS A 293 0.35 3.95 7.03
CA LYS A 293 1.70 3.73 6.47
C LYS A 293 2.51 5.01 6.30
N ALA A 294 2.54 5.56 5.10
CA ALA A 294 3.34 6.74 4.75
C ALA A 294 2.88 8.04 5.43
N MET A 295 1.73 8.02 6.10
CA MET A 295 1.15 9.19 6.73
C MET A 295 2.11 9.92 7.70
N ALA A 296 2.94 9.18 8.45
CA ALA A 296 3.93 9.75 9.36
C ALA A 296 5.35 9.18 9.15
N SER A 297 5.64 8.67 7.94
CA SER A 297 6.97 8.20 7.52
C SER A 297 7.70 7.31 8.53
N GLY A 298 6.97 6.35 9.15
CA GLY A 298 7.54 5.35 10.06
C GLY A 298 6.94 5.35 11.46
N ILE A 299 6.25 6.41 11.89
CA ILE A 299 5.56 6.45 13.18
C ILE A 299 4.12 5.94 13.01
N PRO A 300 3.66 4.99 13.85
CA PRO A 300 2.32 4.43 13.76
C PRO A 300 1.22 5.48 13.94
N ILE A 301 0.42 5.68 12.90
CA ILE A 301 -0.79 6.49 12.88
C ILE A 301 -1.63 6.07 11.69
N SER A 302 -2.95 6.24 11.80
CA SER A 302 -3.87 6.08 10.70
C SER A 302 -5.04 7.03 10.81
N ALA A 303 -5.75 7.22 9.70
CA ALA A 303 -6.96 8.02 9.68
C ALA A 303 -8.04 7.37 8.84
N CYS A 304 -9.29 7.53 9.28
CA CYS A 304 -10.50 7.33 8.49
C CYS A 304 -11.16 8.69 8.32
N ILE A 305 -11.28 9.16 7.06
CA ILE A 305 -11.80 10.46 6.70
C ILE A 305 -13.15 10.22 6.02
N TYR A 306 -14.23 10.80 6.55
CA TYR A 306 -15.60 10.52 6.12
C TYR A 306 -16.49 11.77 6.19
N PRO A 307 -17.66 11.79 5.51
CA PRO A 307 -18.60 12.91 5.57
C PRO A 307 -19.06 13.16 7.02
N ALA A 308 -19.09 14.41 7.44
CA ALA A 308 -19.53 14.79 8.78
C ALA A 308 -20.97 14.32 9.09
N SER A 309 -21.82 14.18 8.08
CA SER A 309 -23.18 13.64 8.18
C SER A 309 -23.22 12.15 8.59
N ASN A 310 -22.11 11.41 8.38
CA ASN A 310 -21.98 10.00 8.71
C ASN A 310 -21.32 9.77 10.09
N ASP A 311 -21.03 10.84 10.84
CA ASP A 311 -20.40 10.74 12.15
C ASP A 311 -21.24 9.94 13.14
N PHE A 312 -20.57 9.27 14.08
CA PHE A 312 -21.26 8.47 15.11
C PHE A 312 -22.23 9.31 15.94
N GLY A 313 -21.92 10.59 16.18
CA GLY A 313 -22.77 11.52 16.92
C GLY A 313 -22.97 11.19 18.40
N VAL A 314 -22.44 10.07 18.88
CA VAL A 314 -22.56 9.58 20.26
C VAL A 314 -21.16 9.44 20.85
N LYS A 315 -20.90 10.15 21.96
CA LYS A 315 -19.64 10.06 22.69
C LYS A 315 -19.37 8.63 23.17
N GLY A 316 -18.16 8.13 22.93
CA GLY A 316 -17.76 6.77 23.31
C GLY A 316 -18.21 5.65 22.37
N ALA A 317 -18.94 5.93 21.30
CA ALA A 317 -19.35 4.92 20.31
C ALA A 317 -18.14 4.25 19.63
N HIS A 318 -17.10 5.04 19.34
CA HIS A 318 -15.82 4.55 18.81
C HIS A 318 -14.68 5.44 19.26
N SER A 319 -13.64 4.86 19.85
CA SER A 319 -12.46 5.58 20.37
C SER A 319 -11.23 4.68 20.44
N THR A 320 -10.07 5.27 20.64
CA THR A 320 -8.79 4.57 20.83
C THR A 320 -7.85 5.41 21.71
N THR A 321 -7.17 4.77 22.63
CA THR A 321 -6.28 5.46 23.59
C THR A 321 -5.13 6.20 22.90
N PHE A 322 -4.50 5.60 21.88
CA PHE A 322 -3.31 6.13 21.22
C PHE A 322 -3.59 6.81 19.88
N GLY A 323 -4.79 6.71 19.33
CA GLY A 323 -5.11 7.28 18.01
C GLY A 323 -4.90 8.78 17.97
N GLY A 324 -4.16 9.25 16.94
CA GLY A 324 -3.75 10.64 16.85
C GLY A 324 -2.71 11.05 17.90
N ASN A 325 -1.81 10.13 18.28
CA ASN A 325 -0.69 10.42 19.18
C ASN A 325 0.04 11.70 18.77
N PRO A 326 0.34 12.63 19.70
CA PRO A 326 0.91 13.95 19.36
C PRO A 326 2.24 13.86 18.61
N VAL A 327 3.12 12.91 18.96
CA VAL A 327 4.39 12.71 18.24
C VAL A 327 4.15 12.24 16.79
N ALA A 328 3.19 11.32 16.61
CA ALA A 328 2.81 10.85 15.30
C ALA A 328 2.11 11.94 14.47
N CYS A 329 1.28 12.80 15.09
CA CYS A 329 0.66 13.93 14.43
C CYS A 329 1.71 14.95 13.94
N ALA A 330 2.71 15.28 14.78
CA ALA A 330 3.81 16.17 14.41
C ALA A 330 4.64 15.59 13.25
N ALA A 331 4.95 14.29 13.29
CA ALA A 331 5.63 13.60 12.20
C ALA A 331 4.81 13.63 10.90
N SER A 332 3.48 13.45 11.01
CA SER A 332 2.57 13.48 9.86
C SER A 332 2.48 14.87 9.22
N LEU A 333 2.39 15.93 10.00
CA LEU A 333 2.40 17.31 9.47
C LEU A 333 3.70 17.61 8.73
N ALA A 334 4.86 17.22 9.29
CA ALA A 334 6.14 17.36 8.61
C ALA A 334 6.21 16.52 7.33
N THR A 335 5.66 15.32 7.35
CA THR A 335 5.57 14.44 6.16
C THR A 335 4.74 15.09 5.06
N LEU A 336 3.55 15.64 5.37
CA LEU A 336 2.69 16.33 4.40
C LEU A 336 3.40 17.53 3.77
N ASP A 337 4.10 18.33 4.57
CA ASP A 337 4.86 19.48 4.08
C ASP A 337 5.94 19.05 3.08
N ILE A 338 6.73 18.03 3.41
CA ILE A 338 7.78 17.49 2.53
C ILE A 338 7.19 16.94 1.21
N LEU A 339 6.07 16.22 1.29
CA LEU A 339 5.41 15.64 0.12
C LEU A 339 4.94 16.72 -0.85
N GLN A 340 4.28 17.75 -0.34
CA GLN A 340 3.75 18.86 -1.13
C GLN A 340 4.85 19.77 -1.71
N ASN A 341 6.04 19.77 -1.12
CA ASN A 341 7.19 20.57 -1.56
C ASN A 341 8.14 19.78 -2.51
N GLY A 342 7.59 18.96 -3.41
CA GLY A 342 8.32 18.39 -4.55
C GLY A 342 8.42 16.86 -4.58
N LEU A 343 8.17 16.13 -3.48
CA LEU A 343 8.28 14.67 -3.52
C LEU A 343 7.17 14.00 -4.36
N ILE A 344 5.98 14.58 -4.41
CA ILE A 344 4.89 14.08 -5.27
C ILE A 344 5.30 14.18 -6.74
N GLU A 345 5.89 15.31 -7.15
CA GLU A 345 6.41 15.50 -8.51
C GLU A 345 7.57 14.55 -8.81
N ASN A 346 8.48 14.36 -7.83
CA ASN A 346 9.58 13.42 -8.00
C ASN A 346 9.06 11.98 -8.18
N ALA A 347 8.01 11.58 -7.44
CA ALA A 347 7.38 10.27 -7.58
C ALA A 347 6.79 10.07 -8.99
N ALA A 348 6.17 11.09 -9.58
CA ALA A 348 5.68 11.05 -10.95
C ALA A 348 6.84 10.89 -11.94
N LYS A 349 7.86 11.76 -11.85
CA LYS A 349 9.02 11.77 -12.75
C LYS A 349 9.85 10.47 -12.69
N GLN A 350 10.22 10.04 -11.49
CA GLN A 350 11.01 8.80 -11.32
C GLN A 350 10.18 7.57 -11.65
N GLY A 351 8.87 7.64 -11.41
CA GLY A 351 7.93 6.58 -11.76
C GLY A 351 7.77 6.39 -13.26
N GLU A 352 7.75 7.46 -14.04
CA GLU A 352 7.75 7.41 -15.51
C GLU A 352 9.02 6.69 -16.03
N TYR A 353 10.19 7.07 -15.54
CA TYR A 353 11.44 6.41 -15.90
C TYR A 353 11.45 4.93 -15.51
N MET A 354 11.05 4.61 -14.27
CA MET A 354 10.97 3.23 -13.79
C MET A 354 10.01 2.40 -14.65
N GLY A 355 8.82 2.93 -14.96
CA GLY A 355 7.83 2.25 -15.79
C GLY A 355 8.34 1.94 -17.20
N LYS A 356 9.05 2.91 -17.82
CA LYS A 356 9.70 2.69 -19.11
C LYS A 356 10.71 1.54 -19.06
N ARG A 357 11.60 1.54 -18.06
CA ARG A 357 12.60 0.48 -17.88
C ARG A 357 11.96 -0.89 -17.63
N LEU A 358 10.88 -0.96 -16.85
CA LEU A 358 10.14 -2.21 -16.61
C LEU A 358 9.44 -2.73 -17.87
N LYS A 359 8.93 -1.84 -18.72
CA LYS A 359 8.36 -2.23 -20.02
C LYS A 359 9.44 -2.74 -20.99
N GLU A 360 10.63 -2.12 -21.03
CA GLU A 360 11.77 -2.62 -21.79
C GLU A 360 12.18 -4.05 -21.34
N MET A 361 12.14 -4.32 -20.03
CA MET A 361 12.38 -5.67 -19.49
C MET A 361 11.26 -6.65 -19.84
N GLU A 362 9.99 -6.22 -19.81
CA GLU A 362 8.86 -7.02 -20.27
C GLU A 362 9.04 -7.41 -21.74
N GLU A 363 9.44 -6.49 -22.61
CA GLU A 363 9.67 -6.77 -24.02
C GLU A 363 10.84 -7.74 -24.24
N SER A 364 11.92 -7.61 -23.44
CA SER A 364 13.19 -8.30 -23.65
C SER A 364 13.26 -9.70 -23.02
N TYR A 365 12.50 -9.96 -21.94
CA TYR A 365 12.62 -11.21 -21.18
C TYR A 365 11.32 -12.00 -21.13
N GLU A 366 11.37 -13.27 -21.52
CA GLU A 366 10.19 -14.16 -21.61
C GLU A 366 9.51 -14.39 -20.25
N ILE A 367 10.29 -14.41 -19.16
CA ILE A 367 9.75 -14.61 -17.81
C ILE A 367 9.05 -13.37 -17.22
N VAL A 368 9.14 -12.21 -17.88
CA VAL A 368 8.43 -10.99 -17.48
C VAL A 368 7.15 -10.89 -18.31
N GLY A 369 6.02 -11.28 -17.72
CA GLY A 369 4.75 -11.38 -18.43
C GLY A 369 3.97 -10.08 -18.50
N ASP A 370 4.15 -9.19 -17.53
CA ASP A 370 3.46 -7.90 -17.46
C ASP A 370 4.23 -6.93 -16.58
N ALA A 371 4.35 -5.68 -16.99
CA ALA A 371 4.89 -4.57 -16.20
C ALA A 371 3.81 -3.50 -16.05
N ARG A 372 3.46 -3.16 -14.82
CA ARG A 372 2.33 -2.29 -14.48
C ARG A 372 2.59 -1.41 -13.29
N GLY A 373 1.79 -0.36 -13.13
CA GLY A 373 1.84 0.55 -11.98
C GLY A 373 1.70 2.00 -12.36
N ILE A 374 1.69 2.88 -11.36
CA ILE A 374 1.62 4.34 -11.51
C ILE A 374 2.60 4.98 -10.53
N GLY A 375 3.38 5.95 -10.98
CA GLY A 375 4.37 6.63 -10.15
C GLY A 375 5.39 5.65 -9.58
N LEU A 376 5.72 5.74 -8.31
CA LEU A 376 6.62 4.82 -7.61
C LEU A 376 5.88 3.66 -6.91
N MET A 377 4.80 3.20 -7.49
CA MET A 377 4.06 1.99 -7.12
C MET A 377 3.94 1.09 -8.36
N GLN A 378 4.96 0.25 -8.62
CA GLN A 378 5.03 -0.57 -9.83
C GLN A 378 5.39 -2.02 -9.53
N ALA A 379 5.06 -2.90 -10.44
CA ALA A 379 5.36 -4.33 -10.35
C ALA A 379 5.63 -4.96 -11.71
N THR A 380 6.34 -6.08 -11.68
CA THR A 380 6.39 -7.03 -12.80
C THR A 380 5.78 -8.36 -12.40
N GLU A 381 4.95 -8.93 -13.26
CA GLU A 381 4.42 -10.28 -13.12
C GLU A 381 5.43 -11.28 -13.68
N ILE A 382 5.81 -12.29 -12.91
CA ILE A 382 6.77 -13.31 -13.35
C ILE A 382 6.01 -14.57 -13.74
N VAL A 383 6.24 -15.00 -14.98
CA VAL A 383 5.50 -16.10 -15.63
C VAL A 383 6.45 -17.14 -16.22
N LYS A 384 5.96 -18.35 -16.47
CA LYS A 384 6.73 -19.35 -17.20
C LYS A 384 6.93 -18.94 -18.65
N SER A 385 5.86 -18.46 -19.32
CA SER A 385 5.92 -17.85 -20.63
C SER A 385 4.84 -16.77 -20.76
N LYS A 386 5.05 -15.82 -21.68
CA LYS A 386 4.07 -14.77 -22.00
C LYS A 386 2.79 -15.34 -22.59
N GLU A 387 2.90 -16.41 -23.39
CA GLU A 387 1.77 -17.08 -24.01
C GLU A 387 0.87 -17.77 -22.97
N SER A 388 1.46 -18.58 -22.09
CA SER A 388 0.68 -19.33 -21.08
C SER A 388 0.16 -18.46 -19.96
N LYS A 389 0.82 -17.32 -19.68
CA LYS A 389 0.60 -16.47 -18.50
C LYS A 389 0.64 -17.27 -17.18
N GLU A 390 1.22 -18.49 -17.17
CA GLU A 390 1.30 -19.34 -15.98
C GLU A 390 2.26 -18.73 -14.95
N ILE A 391 1.80 -18.57 -13.70
CA ILE A 391 2.58 -18.00 -12.60
C ILE A 391 3.89 -18.77 -12.37
N TYR A 392 4.98 -18.04 -12.04
CA TYR A 392 6.28 -18.63 -11.76
C TYR A 392 6.91 -18.10 -10.45
N PRO A 393 6.29 -18.43 -9.28
CA PRO A 393 6.76 -17.93 -7.97
C PRO A 393 8.22 -18.27 -7.69
N LYS A 394 8.71 -19.44 -8.13
CA LYS A 394 10.10 -19.86 -7.94
C LYS A 394 11.09 -18.93 -8.66
N ALA A 395 10.79 -18.52 -9.90
CA ALA A 395 11.62 -17.56 -10.63
C ALA A 395 11.53 -16.16 -10.01
N ARG A 396 10.33 -15.74 -9.56
CA ARG A 396 10.17 -14.49 -8.81
C ARG A 396 11.08 -14.46 -7.58
N ASP A 397 11.08 -15.51 -6.76
CA ASP A 397 11.89 -15.58 -5.54
C ASP A 397 13.39 -15.60 -5.85
N GLU A 398 13.79 -16.27 -6.95
CA GLU A 398 15.18 -16.27 -7.41
C GLU A 398 15.63 -14.86 -7.87
N ILE A 399 14.79 -14.12 -8.61
CA ILE A 399 15.09 -12.73 -8.99
C ILE A 399 15.30 -11.86 -7.74
N ILE A 400 14.40 -11.97 -6.75
CA ILE A 400 14.50 -11.23 -5.49
C ILE A 400 15.80 -11.58 -4.75
N ASN A 401 16.17 -12.86 -4.68
CA ASN A 401 17.42 -13.31 -4.04
C ASN A 401 18.67 -12.80 -4.77
N ARG A 402 18.67 -12.80 -6.10
CA ARG A 402 19.79 -12.25 -6.90
C ARG A 402 19.91 -10.74 -6.72
N ALA A 403 18.81 -10.01 -6.78
CA ALA A 403 18.76 -8.59 -6.50
C ALA A 403 19.32 -8.26 -5.10
N PHE A 404 18.91 -9.03 -4.09
CA PHE A 404 19.43 -8.90 -2.71
C PHE A 404 20.93 -9.12 -2.64
N LYS A 405 21.48 -10.14 -3.30
CA LYS A 405 22.93 -10.39 -3.37
C LYS A 405 23.70 -9.24 -4.03
N LYS A 406 23.05 -8.48 -4.91
CA LYS A 406 23.59 -7.31 -5.58
C LYS A 406 23.36 -6.00 -4.80
N GLY A 407 22.68 -6.06 -3.65
CA GLY A 407 22.43 -4.91 -2.78
C GLY A 407 21.12 -4.18 -3.07
N LEU A 408 20.17 -4.78 -3.79
CA LEU A 408 18.85 -4.24 -4.03
C LEU A 408 17.79 -5.03 -3.26
N LEU A 409 17.15 -4.39 -2.28
CA LEU A 409 16.11 -5.00 -1.45
C LEU A 409 14.74 -4.90 -2.14
N LEU A 410 14.13 -6.05 -2.44
CA LEU A 410 12.85 -6.19 -3.11
C LEU A 410 11.90 -7.08 -2.31
N LEU A 411 10.59 -6.98 -2.58
CA LEU A 411 9.57 -7.87 -2.03
C LEU A 411 8.62 -8.38 -3.13
N GLY A 412 8.12 -9.59 -2.95
CA GLY A 412 7.03 -10.12 -3.76
C GLY A 412 5.66 -9.61 -3.31
N CYS A 413 4.68 -9.63 -4.23
CA CYS A 413 3.26 -9.43 -3.98
C CYS A 413 2.43 -10.29 -4.94
N GLY A 414 1.10 -10.31 -4.78
CA GLY A 414 0.27 -11.18 -5.59
C GLY A 414 0.68 -12.65 -5.52
N GLU A 415 0.42 -13.39 -6.57
CA GLU A 415 0.82 -14.80 -6.67
C GLU A 415 2.26 -14.94 -7.19
N SER A 416 2.68 -14.09 -8.13
CA SER A 416 3.99 -14.17 -8.79
C SER A 416 4.58 -12.81 -9.20
N ALA A 417 4.16 -11.72 -8.58
CA ALA A 417 4.67 -10.39 -8.90
C ALA A 417 5.81 -9.96 -7.98
N ILE A 418 6.73 -9.13 -8.49
CA ILE A 418 7.72 -8.37 -7.73
C ILE A 418 7.25 -6.93 -7.67
N ARG A 419 7.19 -6.33 -6.48
CA ARG A 419 6.82 -4.93 -6.30
C ARG A 419 8.04 -4.04 -6.17
N TYR A 420 7.96 -2.85 -6.76
CA TYR A 420 8.96 -1.79 -6.72
C TYR A 420 8.32 -0.55 -6.09
N ILE A 421 8.75 -0.24 -4.87
CA ILE A 421 8.13 0.79 -4.04
C ILE A 421 9.20 1.57 -3.25
N PRO A 422 10.21 2.18 -3.94
CA PRO A 422 11.27 2.91 -3.27
C PRO A 422 10.73 4.16 -2.56
N PRO A 423 11.44 4.71 -1.57
CA PRO A 423 11.14 6.03 -1.03
C PRO A 423 11.10 7.11 -2.11
N LEU A 424 10.20 8.10 -1.97
CA LEU A 424 9.98 9.12 -2.99
C LEU A 424 11.15 10.10 -3.16
N VAL A 425 12.11 10.07 -2.25
CA VAL A 425 13.35 10.87 -2.31
C VAL A 425 14.40 10.31 -3.28
N ILE A 426 14.13 9.16 -3.90
CA ILE A 426 15.07 8.55 -4.85
C ILE A 426 15.45 9.54 -5.96
N ASN A 427 16.74 9.67 -6.24
CA ASN A 427 17.23 10.49 -7.34
C ASN A 427 17.45 9.67 -8.62
N SER A 428 17.72 10.35 -9.74
CA SER A 428 17.85 9.69 -11.06
C SER A 428 19.03 8.73 -11.14
N GLU A 429 20.17 9.04 -10.49
CA GLU A 429 21.33 8.18 -10.49
C GLU A 429 21.10 6.89 -9.69
N GLN A 430 20.47 7.01 -8.53
CA GLN A 430 20.05 5.86 -7.71
C GLN A 430 19.03 4.99 -8.44
N MET A 431 18.06 5.60 -9.10
CA MET A 431 17.03 4.90 -9.89
C MET A 431 17.67 4.11 -11.04
N GLU A 432 18.55 4.75 -11.83
CA GLU A 432 19.25 4.10 -12.94
C GLU A 432 20.07 2.89 -12.46
N ASN A 433 20.87 3.07 -11.41
CA ASN A 433 21.67 1.99 -10.85
C ASN A 433 20.81 0.84 -10.31
N ALA A 434 19.71 1.14 -9.63
CA ALA A 434 18.79 0.13 -9.15
C ALA A 434 18.11 -0.66 -10.29
N MET A 435 17.69 0.03 -11.35
CA MET A 435 17.11 -0.63 -12.54
C MET A 435 18.13 -1.52 -13.27
N ASN A 436 19.38 -1.12 -13.33
CA ASN A 436 20.45 -1.95 -13.91
C ASN A 436 20.70 -3.23 -13.09
N LEU A 437 20.71 -3.14 -11.75
CA LEU A 437 20.84 -4.31 -10.87
C LEU A 437 19.63 -5.26 -10.99
N LEU A 438 18.42 -4.70 -11.09
CA LEU A 438 17.20 -5.47 -11.31
C LEU A 438 17.26 -6.22 -12.65
N GLU A 439 17.58 -5.51 -13.73
CA GLU A 439 17.66 -6.10 -15.07
C GLU A 439 18.69 -7.22 -15.13
N GLU A 440 19.85 -7.05 -14.49
CA GLU A 440 20.85 -8.10 -14.38
C GLU A 440 20.30 -9.35 -13.67
N ALA A 441 19.59 -9.18 -12.54
CA ALA A 441 18.97 -10.29 -11.82
C ALA A 441 17.88 -11.01 -12.64
N ILE A 442 17.05 -10.27 -13.39
CA ILE A 442 16.05 -10.81 -14.31
C ILE A 442 16.73 -11.59 -15.44
N ARG A 443 17.75 -11.01 -16.09
CA ARG A 443 18.48 -11.62 -17.20
C ARG A 443 19.14 -12.94 -16.79
N GLU A 444 19.82 -12.97 -15.65
CA GLU A 444 20.43 -14.18 -15.11
C GLU A 444 19.39 -15.27 -14.86
N THR A 445 18.27 -14.93 -14.23
CA THR A 445 17.19 -15.88 -13.94
C THR A 445 16.53 -16.36 -15.23
N ASN A 446 16.26 -15.45 -16.19
CA ASN A 446 15.65 -15.82 -17.47
C ASN A 446 16.54 -16.80 -18.26
N ASN A 447 17.88 -16.68 -18.17
CA ASN A 447 18.82 -17.60 -18.85
C ASN A 447 18.89 -18.98 -18.20
N GLU A 448 18.82 -19.03 -16.87
CA GLU A 448 19.01 -20.28 -16.10
C GLU A 448 17.71 -21.04 -15.85
N MET A 449 16.59 -20.36 -15.76
CA MET A 449 15.28 -20.93 -15.40
C MET A 449 14.31 -20.89 -16.58
N LYS A 450 14.79 -21.13 -17.81
CA LYS A 450 13.90 -21.31 -18.98
C LYS A 450 12.97 -22.49 -18.70
N PRO A 451 11.66 -22.37 -19.01
CA PRO A 451 10.70 -23.43 -18.80
C PRO A 451 11.00 -24.64 -19.68
#